data_5e6b273c143155aa5bd4ca44031890e4
#
_entry.id   5e6b273c143155aa5bd4ca44031890e4
#
_cell.length_a   1.000
_cell.length_b   1.000
_cell.length_c   1.000
_cell.angle_alpha   90.00
_cell.angle_beta   90.00
_cell.angle_gamma   90.00
#
_symmetry.space_group_name_H-M   'P 1'
#
loop_
_entity.id
_entity.type
_entity.pdbx_description
1 polymer ?
#
loop_
_entity_poly.entity_id
_entity_poly.type
_entity_poly.pdbx_seq_one_letter_code
_entity_poly.pdbx_strand_id
1 'polypeptide(L)'
;LKHLFSQTEESPFVNASLFNTSERIKNGNSVTPAFLFAVFLWSAVNKRLNQISKKNKSRVELMLHASEDVIKQQTQQVMMPRWLSSRVKDIWLMQYQLENYNPKKSKALIGNPRFRMAYDFFVLRSESIDKELQTKAEYWTNIQK
;
A
#
# COMPACT_ATOMS: atom_id res chain seq x y z
N LEU A 1 17.61 -3.31 6.15
CA LEU A 1 16.71 -4.46 6.20
C LEU A 1 16.38 -4.88 7.62
N LYS A 2 17.36 -4.94 8.52
CA LYS A 2 17.10 -5.25 9.93
C LYS A 2 16.05 -4.31 10.55
N HIS A 3 16.13 -3.03 10.20
CA HIS A 3 15.21 -2.02 10.71
C HIS A 3 13.77 -2.29 10.25
N LEU A 4 13.59 -2.67 8.99
CA LEU A 4 12.27 -3.01 8.44
C LEU A 4 11.68 -4.22 9.14
N PHE A 5 12.46 -5.29 9.27
CA PHE A 5 11.99 -6.52 9.89
C PHE A 5 11.67 -6.34 11.37
N SER A 6 12.47 -5.57 12.11
CA SER A 6 12.23 -5.37 13.52
C SER A 6 10.94 -4.61 13.82
N GLN A 7 10.49 -3.75 12.88
CA GLN A 7 9.26 -2.96 13.06
C GLN A 7 8.00 -3.70 12.62
N THR A 8 8.13 -4.72 11.77
CA THR A 8 6.99 -5.36 11.11
C THR A 8 6.90 -6.86 11.36
N GLU A 9 7.81 -7.41 12.15
CA GLU A 9 8.01 -8.84 12.33
C GLU A 9 6.74 -9.59 12.75
N GLU A 10 5.90 -9.00 13.59
CA GLU A 10 4.68 -9.62 14.10
C GLU A 10 3.41 -9.11 13.41
N SER A 11 3.53 -8.32 12.35
CA SER A 11 2.38 -7.77 11.65
C SER A 11 1.63 -8.86 10.87
N PRO A 12 0.29 -9.01 11.08
CA PRO A 12 -0.51 -9.93 10.25
C PRO A 12 -0.44 -9.59 8.77
N PHE A 13 -0.35 -8.32 8.43
CA PHE A 13 -0.24 -7.86 7.04
C PHE A 13 1.07 -8.32 6.41
N VAL A 14 2.17 -8.17 7.13
CA VAL A 14 3.49 -8.63 6.66
C VAL A 14 3.49 -10.15 6.49
N ASN A 15 2.95 -10.88 7.47
CA ASN A 15 2.87 -12.34 7.40
C ASN A 15 2.04 -12.80 6.21
N ALA A 16 0.90 -12.17 5.94
CA ALA A 16 0.06 -12.48 4.80
C ALA A 16 0.80 -12.19 3.49
N SER A 17 1.55 -11.09 3.45
CA SER A 17 2.34 -10.73 2.28
C SER A 17 3.46 -11.72 2.02
N LEU A 18 4.16 -12.17 3.07
CA LEU A 18 5.22 -13.17 2.95
C LEU A 18 4.68 -14.49 2.44
N PHE A 19 3.53 -14.91 2.95
CA PHE A 19 2.87 -16.12 2.47
C PHE A 19 2.50 -15.99 0.99
N ASN A 20 1.87 -14.89 0.60
CA ASN A 20 1.49 -14.61 -0.78
C ASN A 20 2.73 -14.60 -1.68
N THR A 21 3.81 -13.97 -1.24
CA THR A 21 5.08 -13.92 -1.98
C THR A 21 5.63 -15.33 -2.21
N SER A 22 5.64 -16.16 -1.16
CA SER A 22 6.12 -17.53 -1.25
C SER A 22 5.29 -18.33 -2.26
N GLU A 23 3.97 -18.19 -2.25
CA GLU A 23 3.08 -18.87 -3.19
C GLU A 23 3.33 -18.41 -4.62
N ARG A 24 3.56 -17.10 -4.84
CA ARG A 24 3.84 -16.58 -6.17
C ARG A 24 5.16 -17.09 -6.73
N ILE A 25 6.20 -17.13 -5.90
CA ILE A 25 7.50 -17.68 -6.30
C ILE A 25 7.38 -19.16 -6.63
N LYS A 26 6.67 -19.89 -5.78
CA LYS A 26 6.43 -21.33 -5.96
C LYS A 26 5.72 -21.62 -7.29
N ASN A 27 4.81 -20.75 -7.71
CA ASN A 27 4.04 -20.86 -8.95
C ASN A 27 4.75 -20.24 -10.15
N GLY A 28 6.01 -19.81 -9.99
CA GLY A 28 6.79 -19.20 -11.07
C GLY A 28 6.47 -17.76 -11.37
N ASN A 29 5.71 -17.09 -10.53
CA ASN A 29 5.36 -15.68 -10.70
C ASN A 29 6.41 -14.76 -10.06
N SER A 30 6.62 -13.60 -10.68
CA SER A 30 7.53 -12.59 -10.15
C SER A 30 6.85 -11.78 -9.03
N VAL A 31 7.69 -11.22 -8.14
CA VAL A 31 7.24 -10.33 -7.07
C VAL A 31 7.93 -8.99 -7.26
N THR A 32 7.17 -7.89 -7.26
CA THR A 32 7.74 -6.56 -7.43
C THR A 32 8.27 -6.03 -6.09
N PRO A 33 9.49 -5.46 -6.09
CA PRO A 33 10.04 -4.84 -4.88
C PRO A 33 9.15 -3.73 -4.32
N ALA A 34 8.50 -2.95 -5.17
CA ALA A 34 7.63 -1.86 -4.73
C ALA A 34 6.49 -2.38 -3.84
N PHE A 35 5.88 -3.50 -4.21
CA PHE A 35 4.81 -4.11 -3.43
C PHE A 35 5.30 -4.51 -2.04
N LEU A 36 6.44 -5.16 -1.97
CA LEU A 36 7.02 -5.60 -0.69
C LEU A 36 7.35 -4.42 0.22
N PHE A 37 7.99 -3.39 -0.32
CA PHE A 37 8.30 -2.19 0.47
C PHE A 37 7.02 -1.50 0.95
N ALA A 38 6.00 -1.43 0.11
CA ALA A 38 4.71 -0.84 0.49
C ALA A 38 4.10 -1.58 1.68
N VAL A 39 4.14 -2.91 1.66
CA VAL A 39 3.61 -3.74 2.75
C VAL A 39 4.44 -3.54 4.03
N PHE A 40 5.77 -3.64 3.92
CA PHE A 40 6.63 -3.53 5.10
C PHE A 40 6.52 -2.17 5.78
N LEU A 41 6.33 -1.11 5.02
CA LEU A 41 6.30 0.25 5.56
C LEU A 41 4.90 0.79 5.85
N TRP A 42 3.86 0.02 5.56
CA TRP A 42 2.47 0.49 5.72
C TRP A 42 2.16 0.90 7.16
N SER A 43 2.60 0.12 8.14
CA SER A 43 2.36 0.46 9.55
C SER A 43 3.05 1.77 9.94
N ALA A 44 4.24 2.03 9.40
CA ALA A 44 4.96 3.28 9.63
C ALA A 44 4.21 4.47 9.05
N VAL A 45 3.61 4.31 7.86
CA VAL A 45 2.79 5.36 7.23
C VAL A 45 1.58 5.68 8.10
N ASN A 46 0.87 4.65 8.57
CA ASN A 46 -0.32 4.85 9.42
C ASN A 46 0.05 5.51 10.74
N LYS A 47 1.16 5.11 11.34
CA LYS A 47 1.65 5.72 12.56
C LYS A 47 1.96 7.20 12.33
N ARG A 48 2.62 7.52 11.22
CA ARG A 48 2.96 8.90 10.89
C ARG A 48 1.70 9.73 10.60
N LEU A 49 0.70 9.16 9.93
CA LEU A 49 -0.59 9.83 9.72
C LEU A 49 -1.21 10.31 11.03
N ASN A 50 -1.11 9.50 12.08
CA ASN A 50 -1.68 9.85 13.37
C ASN A 50 -0.89 10.93 14.10
N GLN A 51 0.37 11.16 13.71
CA GLN A 51 1.24 12.16 14.30
C GLN A 51 1.15 13.54 13.64
N ILE A 52 0.70 13.59 12.39
CA ILE A 52 0.66 14.83 11.61
C ILE A 52 -0.58 15.65 11.99
N SER A 53 -0.41 16.98 12.06
CA SER A 53 -1.53 17.87 12.28
C SER A 53 -2.52 17.79 11.11
N LYS A 54 -3.79 17.59 11.44
CA LYS A 54 -4.86 17.46 10.43
C LYS A 54 -5.46 18.81 10.05
N LYS A 55 -5.02 19.87 10.70
CA LYS A 55 -5.56 21.22 10.50
C LYS A 55 -5.30 21.70 9.08
N ASN A 56 -6.37 22.12 8.39
CA ASN A 56 -6.31 22.69 7.03
C ASN A 56 -5.73 21.76 5.97
N LYS A 57 -5.79 20.43 6.19
CA LYS A 57 -5.27 19.44 5.23
C LYS A 57 -6.34 18.43 4.83
N SER A 58 -6.40 18.13 3.54
CA SER A 58 -7.25 17.06 3.03
C SER A 58 -6.64 15.70 3.37
N ARG A 59 -7.44 14.66 3.24
CA ARG A 59 -6.96 13.28 3.47
C ARG A 59 -5.81 12.93 2.52
N VAL A 60 -5.90 13.36 1.27
CA VAL A 60 -4.85 13.12 0.26
C VAL A 60 -3.56 13.82 0.66
N GLU A 61 -3.63 15.07 1.12
CA GLU A 61 -2.46 15.82 1.56
C GLU A 61 -1.79 15.15 2.77
N LEU A 62 -2.59 14.65 3.72
CA LEU A 62 -2.07 13.94 4.88
C LEU A 62 -1.35 12.66 4.47
N MET A 63 -1.95 11.90 3.56
CA MET A 63 -1.33 10.66 3.08
C MET A 63 -0.04 10.95 2.32
N LEU A 64 -0.03 11.98 1.48
CA LEU A 64 1.17 12.38 0.75
C LEU A 64 2.29 12.78 1.72
N HIS A 65 1.96 13.61 2.71
CA HIS A 65 2.92 14.07 3.71
C HIS A 65 3.52 12.89 4.49
N ALA A 66 2.65 12.00 5.00
CA ALA A 66 3.11 10.82 5.74
C ALA A 66 3.98 9.91 4.89
N SER A 67 3.58 9.70 3.63
CA SER A 67 4.33 8.87 2.69
C SER A 67 5.73 9.42 2.43
N GLU A 68 5.83 10.73 2.19
CA GLU A 68 7.11 11.38 1.94
C GLU A 68 8.03 11.31 3.15
N ASP A 69 7.49 11.51 4.36
CA ASP A 69 8.27 11.43 5.60
C ASP A 69 8.81 10.01 5.81
N VAL A 70 7.99 8.99 5.59
CA VAL A 70 8.41 7.59 5.76
C VAL A 70 9.49 7.23 4.74
N ILE A 71 9.30 7.60 3.47
CA ILE A 71 10.28 7.32 2.42
C ILE A 71 11.60 8.03 2.73
N LYS A 72 11.55 9.29 3.14
CA LYS A 72 12.74 10.06 3.48
C LYS A 72 13.52 9.40 4.61
N GLN A 73 12.82 8.93 5.64
CA GLN A 73 13.45 8.23 6.77
C GLN A 73 14.09 6.93 6.33
N GLN A 74 13.43 6.17 5.46
CA GLN A 74 13.95 4.90 4.97
C GLN A 74 15.17 5.07 4.06
N THR A 75 15.18 6.10 3.22
CA THR A 75 16.31 6.33 2.32
C THR A 75 17.60 6.69 3.06
N GLN A 76 17.51 7.08 4.33
CA GLN A 76 18.68 7.32 5.18
C GLN A 76 19.29 5.99 5.65
N GLN A 77 18.54 4.90 5.63
CA GLN A 77 18.98 3.61 6.14
C GLN A 77 19.19 2.56 5.04
N VAL A 78 18.35 2.60 4.01
CA VAL A 78 18.40 1.67 2.89
C VAL A 78 18.36 2.47 1.61
N MET A 79 19.32 2.22 0.71
CA MET A 79 19.33 2.87 -0.58
C MET A 79 18.09 2.46 -1.39
N MET A 80 17.24 3.45 -1.67
CA MET A 80 16.02 3.22 -2.44
C MET A 80 16.00 4.16 -3.65
N PRO A 81 16.09 3.61 -4.88
CA PRO A 81 16.04 4.44 -6.08
C PRO A 81 14.73 5.23 -6.16
N ARG A 82 14.80 6.39 -6.79
CA ARG A 82 13.63 7.28 -6.91
C ARG A 82 12.44 6.59 -7.60
N TRP A 83 12.70 5.78 -8.64
CA TRP A 83 11.62 5.08 -9.34
C TRP A 83 10.87 4.11 -8.40
N LEU A 84 11.61 3.48 -7.50
CA LEU A 84 11.03 2.53 -6.55
C LEU A 84 10.20 3.26 -5.49
N SER A 85 10.76 4.32 -4.89
CA SER A 85 10.04 5.10 -3.88
C SER A 85 8.79 5.75 -4.46
N SER A 86 8.84 6.19 -5.70
CA SER A 86 7.69 6.76 -6.40
C SER A 86 6.56 5.73 -6.54
N ARG A 87 6.89 4.51 -6.92
CA ARG A 87 5.90 3.43 -7.05
C ARG A 87 5.30 3.04 -5.71
N VAL A 88 6.12 2.98 -4.67
CA VAL A 88 5.65 2.70 -3.32
C VAL A 88 4.63 3.76 -2.88
N LYS A 89 4.95 5.04 -3.08
CA LYS A 89 4.04 6.13 -2.75
C LYS A 89 2.73 6.04 -3.55
N ASP A 90 2.80 5.69 -4.82
CA ASP A 90 1.60 5.54 -5.67
C ASP A 90 0.65 4.48 -5.11
N ILE A 91 1.19 3.37 -4.61
CA ILE A 91 0.38 2.32 -3.98
C ILE A 91 -0.37 2.89 -2.77
N TRP A 92 0.35 3.60 -1.90
CA TRP A 92 -0.25 4.16 -0.69
C TRP A 92 -1.28 5.24 -0.99
N LEU A 93 -0.95 6.16 -1.90
CA LEU A 93 -1.85 7.27 -2.25
C LEU A 93 -3.16 6.77 -2.85
N MET A 94 -3.10 5.72 -3.66
CA MET A 94 -4.29 5.15 -4.29
C MET A 94 -5.21 4.45 -3.28
N GLN A 95 -4.71 4.08 -2.11
CA GLN A 95 -5.54 3.40 -1.10
C GLN A 95 -6.75 4.25 -0.71
N TYR A 96 -6.59 5.56 -0.56
CA TYR A 96 -7.70 6.44 -0.24
C TYR A 96 -8.79 6.39 -1.31
N GLN A 97 -8.39 6.41 -2.59
CA GLN A 97 -9.32 6.35 -3.71
C GLN A 97 -10.06 5.02 -3.77
N LEU A 98 -9.39 3.93 -3.41
CA LEU A 98 -10.03 2.61 -3.36
C LEU A 98 -11.00 2.49 -2.19
N GLU A 99 -10.69 3.11 -1.06
CA GLU A 99 -11.57 3.12 0.12
C GLU A 99 -12.78 4.03 -0.07
N ASN A 100 -12.64 5.11 -0.84
CA ASN A 100 -13.66 6.15 -1.00
C ASN A 100 -13.94 6.37 -2.48
N TYR A 101 -14.37 5.32 -3.15
CA TYR A 101 -14.55 5.35 -4.60
C TYR A 101 -15.82 6.09 -5.03
N ASN A 102 -15.74 6.66 -6.24
CA ASN A 102 -16.88 7.22 -6.94
C ASN A 102 -17.16 6.35 -8.16
N PRO A 103 -18.34 5.69 -8.25
CA PRO A 103 -18.64 4.78 -9.36
C PRO A 103 -18.42 5.40 -10.74
N LYS A 104 -18.64 6.70 -10.88
CA LYS A 104 -18.45 7.41 -12.15
C LYS A 104 -16.99 7.50 -12.57
N LYS A 105 -16.05 7.41 -11.61
CA LYS A 105 -14.61 7.53 -11.86
C LYS A 105 -13.88 6.19 -11.78
N SER A 106 -14.58 5.12 -11.43
CA SER A 106 -13.95 3.82 -11.19
C SER A 106 -13.27 3.25 -12.42
N LYS A 107 -13.88 3.37 -13.61
CA LYS A 107 -13.28 2.87 -14.84
C LYS A 107 -11.98 3.59 -15.18
N ALA A 108 -11.92 4.90 -14.95
CA ALA A 108 -10.71 5.67 -15.17
C ALA A 108 -9.59 5.21 -14.23
N LEU A 109 -9.93 4.92 -12.97
CA LEU A 109 -8.96 4.43 -12.01
C LEU A 109 -8.42 3.06 -12.40
N ILE A 110 -9.28 2.15 -12.86
CA ILE A 110 -8.88 0.83 -13.34
C ILE A 110 -7.90 0.96 -14.52
N GLY A 111 -8.08 1.96 -15.36
CA GLY A 111 -7.18 2.21 -16.50
C GLY A 111 -5.83 2.81 -16.13
N ASN A 112 -5.64 3.21 -14.88
CA ASN A 112 -4.36 3.76 -14.43
C ASN A 112 -3.31 2.64 -14.35
N PRO A 113 -2.10 2.85 -14.92
CA PRO A 113 -1.06 1.81 -14.87
C PRO A 113 -0.67 1.37 -13.46
N ARG A 114 -0.91 2.19 -12.44
CA ARG A 114 -0.60 1.86 -11.05
C ARG A 114 -1.73 1.13 -10.34
N PHE A 115 -2.90 1.00 -10.97
CA PHE A 115 -4.07 0.42 -10.32
C PHE A 115 -3.85 -1.03 -9.86
N ARG A 116 -3.27 -1.86 -10.73
CA ARG A 116 -3.16 -3.30 -10.42
C ARG A 116 -2.41 -3.56 -9.13
N MET A 117 -1.29 -2.89 -8.94
CA MET A 117 -0.47 -3.07 -7.74
C MET A 117 -1.17 -2.54 -6.49
N ALA A 118 -1.82 -1.37 -6.62
CA ALA A 118 -2.58 -0.78 -5.52
C ALA A 118 -3.80 -1.62 -5.15
N TYR A 119 -4.47 -2.20 -6.14
CA TYR A 119 -5.60 -3.10 -5.93
C TYR A 119 -5.17 -4.37 -5.20
N ASP A 120 -4.08 -5.00 -5.63
CA ASP A 120 -3.57 -6.20 -4.97
C ASP A 120 -3.22 -5.92 -3.50
N PHE A 121 -2.63 -4.76 -3.24
CA PHE A 121 -2.32 -4.28 -1.88
C PHE A 121 -3.60 -4.09 -1.07
N PHE A 122 -4.62 -3.49 -1.66
CA PHE A 122 -5.92 -3.25 -1.01
C PHE A 122 -6.62 -4.55 -0.65
N VAL A 123 -6.62 -5.52 -1.56
CA VAL A 123 -7.20 -6.85 -1.32
C VAL A 123 -6.48 -7.53 -0.15
N LEU A 124 -5.17 -7.49 -0.15
CA LEU A 124 -4.38 -8.09 0.93
C LEU A 124 -4.70 -7.45 2.29
N ARG A 125 -4.85 -6.11 2.32
CA ARG A 125 -5.29 -5.40 3.53
C ARG A 125 -6.65 -5.90 4.00
N SER A 126 -7.60 -6.02 3.09
CA SER A 126 -8.97 -6.42 3.42
C SER A 126 -9.05 -7.83 3.97
N GLU A 127 -8.12 -8.69 3.60
CA GLU A 127 -8.09 -10.08 4.05
C GLU A 127 -7.33 -10.27 5.35
N SER A 128 -6.45 -9.34 5.72
CA SER A 128 -5.52 -9.55 6.84
C SER A 128 -5.70 -8.59 8.01
N ILE A 129 -5.75 -7.28 7.78
CA ILE A 129 -5.75 -6.28 8.85
C ILE A 129 -6.96 -5.35 8.84
N ASP A 130 -7.49 -5.03 7.67
CA ASP A 130 -8.59 -4.08 7.50
C ASP A 130 -9.82 -4.82 6.95
N LYS A 131 -10.33 -5.78 7.71
CA LYS A 131 -11.40 -6.69 7.26
C LYS A 131 -12.70 -5.96 6.94
N GLU A 132 -12.89 -4.76 7.47
CA GLU A 132 -14.04 -3.91 7.14
C GLU A 132 -14.04 -3.45 5.68
N LEU A 133 -12.89 -3.59 5.00
CA LEU A 133 -12.76 -3.23 3.60
C LEU A 133 -13.18 -4.33 2.62
N GLN A 134 -13.57 -5.51 3.13
CA GLN A 134 -13.89 -6.66 2.25
C GLN A 134 -14.97 -6.35 1.22
N THR A 135 -16.04 -5.66 1.60
CA THR A 135 -17.11 -5.29 0.69
C THR A 135 -16.60 -4.38 -0.43
N LYS A 136 -15.73 -3.44 -0.09
CA LYS A 136 -15.14 -2.54 -1.08
C LYS A 136 -14.17 -3.28 -2.00
N ALA A 137 -13.42 -4.23 -1.46
CA ALA A 137 -12.53 -5.06 -2.27
C ALA A 137 -13.34 -5.89 -3.28
N GLU A 138 -14.49 -6.43 -2.85
CA GLU A 138 -15.39 -7.15 -3.74
C GLU A 138 -15.92 -6.27 -4.86
N TYR A 139 -16.26 -5.01 -4.55
CA TYR A 139 -16.69 -4.04 -5.54
C TYR A 139 -15.62 -3.90 -6.64
N TRP A 140 -14.39 -3.66 -6.25
CA TRP A 140 -13.28 -3.48 -7.20
C TRP A 140 -12.99 -4.76 -8.00
N THR A 141 -13.14 -5.91 -7.37
CA THR A 141 -12.97 -7.20 -8.06
C THR A 141 -14.07 -7.37 -9.13
N ASN A 142 -15.30 -7.07 -8.78
CA ASN A 142 -16.44 -7.29 -9.66
C ASN A 142 -16.45 -6.38 -10.88
N ILE A 143 -16.07 -5.13 -10.73
CA ILE A 143 -16.11 -4.19 -11.85
C ILE A 143 -14.99 -4.40 -12.87
N GLN A 144 -14.00 -5.22 -12.53
CA GLN A 144 -12.93 -5.61 -13.47
C GLN A 144 -13.30 -6.78 -14.39
N LYS A 145 -14.39 -7.44 -14.11
CA LYS A 145 -14.85 -8.60 -14.88
C LYS A 145 -15.54 -8.21 -16.18
#